data_78e5937100d669add512830de49126fa
#
_entry.id   78e5937100d669add512830de49126fa
#
_cell.length_a   1.000
_cell.length_b   1.000
_cell.length_c   1.000
_cell.angle_alpha   90.00
_cell.angle_beta   90.00
_cell.angle_gamma   90.00
#
_symmetry.space_group_name_H-M   'P 1'
#
loop_
_entity.id
_entity.type
_entity.pdbx_description
1 polymer ?
#
loop_
_entity_poly.entity_id
_entity_poly.type
_entity_poly.pdbx_seq_one_letter_code
_entity_poly.pdbx_strand_id
1 'polypeptide(L)'
;ATEDVTDAMMDNMARDKDGFNPVYMMAISGARGNKQQIRQLAGMRGLMADPSGRIIDLPIKANFKEGLTVLDYFTSSHGARKGLADTALRTADSGYLTRRLVDVSQDVIVREDDCDVVGIDLVRERARLATSPRQALEMLKDKLIGRVLDKDVVNAETGELAVPAETILDEQSLADIADAGVTAISLRGAHLGSDSDINHTNLVQKILLGESDDSIRATLKETMIQNMLNKDTVNAIVDSNGVEIYPADTRLTEEGIEAILNSDVKEVQVRNNEINGIEVEAIVEGTGIIEPLKDRIVGRIAAEELINKETGEVIVPLNGEITEELADEVVKHYDVVKIRSVLTCRSPYGVCRKCYGRDLGTGDQVQVGEAVGIIAAQSIGEPGTQLTMRTFHTGGVAGDDITQGLPRVEELFEARKPKRNAIIAENEGVVRVVPNEGKKGTNTIFITGEDGIELDYLIPYG
;
A
#
# COMPACT_ATOMS: atom_id res chain seq x y z
N ALA A 1 -5.55 33.19 -33.40
CA ALA A 1 -6.81 33.04 -34.18
C ALA A 1 -7.62 31.82 -33.69
N THR A 2 -7.04 30.60 -33.62
CA THR A 2 -7.79 29.39 -33.18
C THR A 2 -8.20 29.50 -31.72
N GLU A 3 -7.35 30.03 -30.87
CA GLU A 3 -7.63 30.27 -29.45
C GLU A 3 -8.65 31.40 -29.28
N ASP A 4 -8.49 32.51 -29.99
CA ASP A 4 -9.43 33.65 -29.95
C ASP A 4 -10.85 33.24 -30.33
N VAL A 5 -10.99 32.40 -31.39
CA VAL A 5 -12.28 31.83 -31.79
C VAL A 5 -12.84 30.90 -30.70
N THR A 6 -11.99 30.14 -30.03
CA THR A 6 -12.39 29.22 -28.96
C THR A 6 -12.89 30.00 -27.76
N ASP A 7 -12.19 31.05 -27.36
CA ASP A 7 -12.55 31.86 -26.19
C ASP A 7 -13.84 32.62 -26.44
N ALA A 8 -13.99 33.26 -27.64
CA ALA A 8 -15.22 33.90 -28.03
C ALA A 8 -16.42 32.93 -28.08
N MET A 9 -16.20 31.70 -28.51
CA MET A 9 -17.24 30.66 -28.53
C MET A 9 -17.63 30.25 -27.08
N MET A 10 -16.67 30.04 -26.20
CA MET A 10 -16.96 29.70 -24.81
C MET A 10 -17.66 30.83 -24.08
N ASP A 11 -17.26 32.07 -24.30
CA ASP A 11 -17.92 33.25 -23.73
C ASP A 11 -19.38 33.39 -24.22
N ASN A 12 -19.63 33.13 -25.51
CA ASN A 12 -21.00 33.13 -26.04
C ASN A 12 -21.86 32.02 -25.41
N MET A 13 -21.29 30.81 -25.22
CA MET A 13 -21.99 29.70 -24.58
C MET A 13 -22.25 29.98 -23.09
N ALA A 14 -21.33 30.67 -22.40
CA ALA A 14 -21.51 31.09 -21.01
C ALA A 14 -22.64 32.09 -20.80
N ARG A 15 -22.91 32.92 -21.82
CA ARG A 15 -24.00 33.93 -21.81
C ARG A 15 -25.33 33.39 -22.35
N ASP A 16 -25.29 32.26 -23.08
CA ASP A 16 -26.52 31.68 -23.64
C ASP A 16 -27.38 31.11 -22.51
N LYS A 17 -28.71 31.41 -22.59
CA LYS A 17 -29.70 30.96 -21.60
C LYS A 17 -29.37 31.34 -20.16
N ASP A 18 -28.84 32.55 -19.97
CA ASP A 18 -28.45 33.05 -18.63
C ASP A 18 -27.48 32.11 -17.88
N GLY A 19 -26.57 31.45 -18.61
CA GLY A 19 -25.59 30.50 -18.05
C GLY A 19 -26.03 29.03 -18.02
N PHE A 20 -27.28 28.73 -18.42
CA PHE A 20 -27.83 27.36 -18.43
C PHE A 20 -27.73 26.68 -19.80
N ASN A 21 -26.64 26.89 -20.54
CA ASN A 21 -26.36 26.12 -21.73
C ASN A 21 -25.92 24.69 -21.36
N PRO A 22 -26.66 23.63 -21.75
CA PRO A 22 -26.33 22.25 -21.31
C PRO A 22 -24.94 21.76 -21.74
N VAL A 23 -24.49 22.17 -22.94
CA VAL A 23 -23.16 21.76 -23.44
C VAL A 23 -22.06 22.46 -22.67
N TYR A 24 -22.24 23.74 -22.36
CA TYR A 24 -21.33 24.52 -21.55
C TYR A 24 -21.21 23.94 -20.14
N MET A 25 -22.35 23.64 -19.51
CA MET A 25 -22.39 23.02 -18.15
C MET A 25 -21.67 21.67 -18.13
N MET A 26 -21.90 20.80 -19.11
CA MET A 26 -21.23 19.51 -19.20
C MET A 26 -19.73 19.66 -19.39
N ALA A 27 -19.26 20.62 -20.18
CA ALA A 27 -17.84 20.82 -20.45
C ALA A 27 -17.11 21.45 -19.26
N ILE A 28 -17.71 22.41 -18.55
CA ILE A 28 -17.11 23.09 -17.40
C ILE A 28 -17.07 22.16 -16.17
N SER A 29 -18.15 21.40 -15.93
CA SER A 29 -18.18 20.42 -14.86
C SER A 29 -17.23 19.23 -15.07
N GLY A 30 -16.68 19.07 -16.27
CA GLY A 30 -15.85 17.92 -16.63
C GLY A 30 -16.63 16.61 -16.81
N ALA A 31 -17.96 16.64 -16.70
CA ALA A 31 -18.80 15.44 -16.82
C ALA A 31 -18.72 14.82 -18.22
N ARG A 32 -18.75 15.65 -19.28
CA ARG A 32 -18.64 15.18 -20.65
C ARG A 32 -18.12 16.28 -21.57
N GLY A 33 -17.20 15.91 -22.45
CA GLY A 33 -16.62 16.84 -23.42
C GLY A 33 -15.57 17.76 -22.83
N ASN A 34 -14.84 18.43 -23.67
CA ASN A 34 -13.89 19.47 -23.32
C ASN A 34 -13.91 20.62 -24.32
N LYS A 35 -13.28 21.73 -23.97
CA LYS A 35 -13.17 22.94 -24.79
C LYS A 35 -12.69 22.66 -26.23
N GLN A 36 -11.74 21.73 -26.40
CA GLN A 36 -11.20 21.37 -27.70
C GLN A 36 -12.20 20.61 -28.59
N GLN A 37 -12.98 19.70 -27.98
CA GLN A 37 -14.01 18.95 -28.71
C GLN A 37 -15.15 19.89 -29.20
N ILE A 38 -15.59 20.81 -28.34
CA ILE A 38 -16.61 21.79 -28.72
C ILE A 38 -16.10 22.73 -29.83
N ARG A 39 -14.83 23.14 -29.74
CA ARG A 39 -14.17 23.92 -30.78
C ARG A 39 -14.24 23.25 -32.14
N GLN A 40 -13.97 21.96 -32.23
CA GLN A 40 -14.04 21.23 -33.51
C GLN A 40 -15.45 21.12 -34.07
N LEU A 41 -16.46 21.12 -33.20
CA LEU A 41 -17.86 21.04 -33.60
C LEU A 41 -18.44 22.37 -34.13
N ALA A 42 -18.13 23.49 -33.46
CA ALA A 42 -18.77 24.76 -33.67
C ALA A 42 -17.81 25.95 -33.84
N GLY A 43 -16.52 25.78 -33.64
CA GLY A 43 -15.49 26.79 -33.79
C GLY A 43 -14.65 26.57 -35.05
N MET A 44 -13.35 26.31 -34.89
CA MET A 44 -12.41 26.08 -35.99
C MET A 44 -11.58 24.82 -35.67
N ARG A 45 -11.47 23.87 -36.60
CA ARG A 45 -10.67 22.63 -36.33
C ARG A 45 -9.19 22.92 -36.15
N GLY A 46 -8.59 23.78 -36.97
CA GLY A 46 -7.19 24.17 -36.87
C GLY A 46 -6.22 23.27 -37.63
N LEU A 47 -4.98 23.22 -37.15
CA LEU A 47 -3.90 22.45 -37.78
C LEU A 47 -4.10 20.93 -37.54
N MET A 48 -3.79 20.15 -38.57
CA MET A 48 -3.80 18.67 -38.54
C MET A 48 -2.39 18.12 -38.67
N ALA A 49 -2.17 16.94 -38.09
CA ALA A 49 -0.92 16.21 -38.26
C ALA A 49 -1.06 15.11 -39.32
N ASP A 50 0.00 14.86 -40.09
CA ASP A 50 0.12 13.74 -40.99
C ASP A 50 0.33 12.40 -40.19
N PRO A 51 0.31 11.23 -40.84
CA PRO A 51 0.57 9.97 -40.16
C PRO A 51 1.96 9.87 -39.51
N SER A 52 2.95 10.64 -39.98
CA SER A 52 4.30 10.71 -39.43
C SER A 52 4.42 11.63 -38.22
N GLY A 53 3.35 12.37 -37.88
CA GLY A 53 3.31 13.31 -36.77
C GLY A 53 3.69 14.74 -37.13
N ARG A 54 4.06 15.02 -38.40
CA ARG A 54 4.37 16.38 -38.83
C ARG A 54 3.11 17.18 -39.00
N ILE A 55 3.15 18.45 -38.60
CA ILE A 55 2.04 19.38 -38.75
C ILE A 55 1.89 19.81 -40.23
N ILE A 56 0.69 19.72 -40.76
CA ILE A 56 0.34 20.19 -42.09
C ILE A 56 0.11 21.69 -42.01
N ASP A 57 0.83 22.48 -42.83
CA ASP A 57 0.82 23.94 -42.76
C ASP A 57 -0.55 24.57 -43.09
N LEU A 58 -1.41 23.83 -43.80
CA LEU A 58 -2.72 24.29 -44.17
C LEU A 58 -3.76 24.01 -43.09
N PRO A 59 -4.23 25.02 -42.32
CA PRO A 59 -5.21 24.80 -41.25
C PRO A 59 -6.63 24.62 -41.83
N ILE A 60 -7.40 23.75 -41.19
CA ILE A 60 -8.83 23.60 -41.47
C ILE A 60 -9.58 24.71 -40.74
N LYS A 61 -10.13 25.67 -41.47
CA LYS A 61 -10.86 26.80 -40.91
C LYS A 61 -12.31 26.47 -40.60
N ALA A 62 -12.87 25.48 -41.30
CA ALA A 62 -14.25 25.03 -41.10
C ALA A 62 -14.40 24.17 -39.83
N ASN A 63 -15.63 24.03 -39.38
CA ASN A 63 -16.03 23.14 -38.30
C ASN A 63 -16.96 22.03 -38.81
N PHE A 64 -17.29 21.06 -37.96
CA PHE A 64 -18.18 19.96 -38.34
C PHE A 64 -19.63 20.40 -38.61
N LYS A 65 -20.10 21.50 -37.99
CA LYS A 65 -21.45 22.02 -38.19
C LYS A 65 -21.61 22.65 -39.58
N GLU A 66 -20.60 23.35 -40.04
CA GLU A 66 -20.56 23.96 -41.37
C GLU A 66 -20.31 22.94 -42.49
N GLY A 67 -19.62 21.86 -42.12
CA GLY A 67 -19.14 20.85 -43.03
C GLY A 67 -17.72 21.11 -43.53
N LEU A 68 -17.04 20.04 -43.91
CA LEU A 68 -15.65 20.06 -44.37
C LEU A 68 -15.60 19.92 -45.90
N THR A 69 -14.62 20.57 -46.53
CA THR A 69 -14.32 20.31 -47.94
C THR A 69 -13.76 18.89 -48.08
N VAL A 70 -13.73 18.36 -49.31
CA VAL A 70 -13.18 17.02 -49.60
C VAL A 70 -11.71 16.94 -49.15
N LEU A 71 -10.93 18.01 -49.37
CA LEU A 71 -9.53 18.09 -48.97
C LEU A 71 -9.38 18.10 -47.43
N ASP A 72 -10.19 18.90 -46.73
CA ASP A 72 -10.18 18.96 -45.26
C ASP A 72 -10.56 17.61 -44.64
N TYR A 73 -11.55 16.95 -45.22
CA TYR A 73 -11.96 15.63 -44.78
C TYR A 73 -10.83 14.60 -44.97
N PHE A 74 -10.19 14.58 -46.15
CA PHE A 74 -9.08 13.67 -46.41
C PHE A 74 -7.94 13.90 -45.44
N THR A 75 -7.53 15.16 -45.25
CA THR A 75 -6.47 15.52 -44.30
C THR A 75 -6.81 15.09 -42.86
N SER A 76 -8.05 15.30 -42.43
CA SER A 76 -8.49 14.91 -41.08
C SER A 76 -8.64 13.40 -40.91
N SER A 77 -8.84 12.63 -41.97
CA SER A 77 -8.96 11.16 -41.92
C SER A 77 -7.67 10.46 -41.48
N HIS A 78 -6.51 11.08 -41.73
CA HIS A 78 -5.22 10.55 -41.27
C HIS A 78 -5.14 10.48 -39.74
N GLY A 79 -5.52 11.55 -39.05
CA GLY A 79 -5.57 11.61 -37.61
C GLY A 79 -6.57 10.61 -37.01
N ALA A 80 -7.76 10.51 -37.60
CA ALA A 80 -8.78 9.57 -37.18
C ALA A 80 -8.30 8.10 -37.31
N ARG A 81 -7.70 7.73 -38.44
CA ARG A 81 -7.16 6.37 -38.66
C ARG A 81 -6.02 6.04 -37.70
N LYS A 82 -5.09 7.00 -37.52
CA LYS A 82 -4.00 6.83 -36.55
C LYS A 82 -4.56 6.63 -35.15
N GLY A 83 -5.55 7.45 -34.75
CA GLY A 83 -6.21 7.35 -33.46
C GLY A 83 -6.83 5.98 -33.21
N LEU A 84 -7.56 5.43 -34.20
CA LEU A 84 -8.16 4.10 -34.07
C LEU A 84 -7.09 3.00 -33.96
N ALA A 85 -6.05 3.04 -34.77
CA ALA A 85 -4.96 2.06 -34.72
C ALA A 85 -4.21 2.11 -33.39
N ASP A 86 -3.83 3.29 -32.95
CA ASP A 86 -3.13 3.49 -31.69
C ASP A 86 -4.00 3.04 -30.49
N THR A 87 -5.30 3.32 -30.48
CA THR A 87 -6.21 2.85 -29.41
C THR A 87 -6.20 1.32 -29.33
N ALA A 88 -6.31 0.64 -30.49
CA ALA A 88 -6.32 -0.82 -30.53
C ALA A 88 -5.02 -1.42 -29.97
N LEU A 89 -3.85 -0.83 -30.34
CA LEU A 89 -2.55 -1.30 -29.85
C LEU A 89 -2.35 -1.04 -28.35
N ARG A 90 -2.66 0.15 -27.90
CA ARG A 90 -2.46 0.54 -26.48
C ARG A 90 -3.41 -0.15 -25.51
N THR A 91 -4.54 -0.65 -25.96
CA THR A 91 -5.43 -1.47 -25.12
C THR A 91 -4.69 -2.73 -24.64
N ALA A 92 -3.86 -3.34 -25.49
CA ALA A 92 -3.03 -4.48 -25.13
C ALA A 92 -1.98 -4.10 -24.05
N ASP A 93 -1.33 -2.94 -24.22
CA ASP A 93 -0.33 -2.45 -23.25
C ASP A 93 -0.95 -2.20 -21.87
N SER A 94 -2.14 -1.58 -21.82
CA SER A 94 -2.90 -1.38 -20.57
C SER A 94 -3.25 -2.72 -19.90
N GLY A 95 -3.71 -3.70 -20.68
CA GLY A 95 -4.01 -5.04 -20.17
C GLY A 95 -2.77 -5.74 -19.62
N TYR A 96 -1.63 -5.60 -20.29
CA TYR A 96 -0.36 -6.16 -19.85
C TYR A 96 0.15 -5.49 -18.57
N LEU A 97 0.04 -4.17 -18.45
CA LEU A 97 0.37 -3.45 -17.21
C LEU A 97 -0.49 -3.97 -16.04
N THR A 98 -1.80 -4.06 -16.24
CA THR A 98 -2.73 -4.55 -15.19
C THR A 98 -2.36 -5.97 -14.75
N ARG A 99 -2.04 -6.87 -15.70
CA ARG A 99 -1.61 -8.23 -15.38
C ARG A 99 -0.34 -8.23 -14.52
N ARG A 100 0.68 -7.46 -14.89
CA ARG A 100 1.94 -7.37 -14.12
C ARG A 100 1.69 -6.84 -12.70
N LEU A 101 0.82 -5.85 -12.55
CA LEU A 101 0.45 -5.31 -11.24
C LEU A 101 -0.25 -6.37 -10.38
N VAL A 102 -1.18 -7.14 -10.95
CA VAL A 102 -1.85 -8.25 -10.26
C VAL A 102 -0.84 -9.33 -9.85
N ASP A 103 0.04 -9.74 -10.77
CA ASP A 103 1.05 -10.78 -10.50
C ASP A 103 1.97 -10.41 -9.32
N VAL A 104 2.31 -9.12 -9.18
CA VAL A 104 3.17 -8.63 -8.07
C VAL A 104 2.40 -8.46 -6.77
N SER A 105 1.13 -8.04 -6.84
CA SER A 105 0.36 -7.64 -5.66
C SER A 105 -0.60 -8.71 -5.13
N GLN A 106 -0.72 -9.87 -5.79
CA GLN A 106 -1.67 -10.93 -5.40
C GLN A 106 -1.46 -11.46 -3.97
N ASP A 107 -0.23 -11.41 -3.47
CA ASP A 107 0.12 -11.88 -2.14
C ASP A 107 -0.15 -10.84 -1.04
N VAL A 108 -0.50 -9.61 -1.41
CA VAL A 108 -0.86 -8.55 -0.47
C VAL A 108 -2.31 -8.72 -0.03
N ILE A 109 -2.47 -9.48 1.03
CA ILE A 109 -3.76 -9.83 1.65
C ILE A 109 -3.75 -9.30 3.08
N VAL A 110 -4.90 -8.90 3.60
CA VAL A 110 -5.06 -8.57 5.02
C VAL A 110 -5.03 -9.88 5.82
N ARG A 111 -3.97 -10.10 6.60
CA ARG A 111 -3.74 -11.41 7.28
C ARG A 111 -3.95 -11.37 8.78
N GLU A 112 -3.83 -10.23 9.41
CA GLU A 112 -3.92 -10.06 10.86
C GLU A 112 -4.63 -8.75 11.22
N ASP A 113 -5.08 -8.65 12.46
CA ASP A 113 -5.77 -7.44 12.92
C ASP A 113 -4.80 -6.29 13.19
N ASP A 114 -3.69 -6.56 13.87
CA ASP A 114 -2.74 -5.53 14.29
C ASP A 114 -1.30 -6.03 14.28
N CYS A 115 -0.45 -5.47 13.43
CA CYS A 115 0.97 -5.81 13.33
C CYS A 115 1.84 -5.25 14.48
N ASP A 116 1.31 -4.36 15.31
CA ASP A 116 2.01 -3.82 16.47
C ASP A 116 1.71 -4.61 17.77
N VAL A 117 0.95 -5.69 17.66
CA VAL A 117 0.72 -6.65 18.74
C VAL A 117 1.77 -7.75 18.69
N VAL A 118 2.46 -7.98 19.80
CA VAL A 118 3.42 -9.08 19.98
C VAL A 118 2.77 -10.09 20.91
N GLY A 119 2.56 -11.31 20.41
CA GLY A 119 2.02 -12.42 21.21
C GLY A 119 3.06 -13.48 21.51
N ILE A 120 3.01 -14.08 22.70
CA ILE A 120 3.74 -15.29 23.05
C ILE A 120 2.74 -16.38 23.44
N ASP A 121 2.80 -17.50 22.72
CA ASP A 121 2.08 -18.72 23.05
C ASP A 121 2.90 -19.51 24.08
N LEU A 122 2.50 -19.39 25.33
CA LEU A 122 3.23 -20.04 26.45
C LEU A 122 3.16 -21.56 26.39
N VAL A 123 2.08 -22.14 25.84
CA VAL A 123 1.97 -23.60 25.68
C VAL A 123 3.01 -24.08 24.66
N ARG A 124 3.14 -23.39 23.55
CA ARG A 124 4.14 -23.70 22.52
C ARG A 124 5.57 -23.51 23.02
N GLU A 125 5.84 -22.43 23.73
CA GLU A 125 7.18 -22.17 24.25
C GLU A 125 7.55 -23.16 25.37
N ARG A 126 6.62 -23.51 26.29
CA ARG A 126 6.82 -24.57 27.26
C ARG A 126 7.09 -25.93 26.59
N ALA A 127 6.32 -26.28 25.55
CA ALA A 127 6.54 -27.50 24.77
C ALA A 127 7.90 -27.51 24.08
N ARG A 128 8.33 -26.35 23.53
CA ARG A 128 9.65 -26.21 22.90
C ARG A 128 10.79 -26.44 23.84
N LEU A 129 10.64 -26.09 25.12
CA LEU A 129 11.64 -26.24 26.18
C LEU A 129 11.45 -27.52 26.97
N ALA A 130 10.40 -28.31 26.68
CA ALA A 130 10.10 -29.55 27.40
C ALA A 130 11.23 -30.60 27.28
N THR A 131 11.43 -31.37 28.34
CA THR A 131 12.56 -32.29 28.48
C THR A 131 12.39 -33.62 27.73
N SER A 132 11.16 -33.95 27.27
CA SER A 132 10.90 -35.19 26.55
C SER A 132 9.89 -34.99 25.41
N PRO A 133 10.00 -35.76 24.28
CA PRO A 133 9.04 -35.72 23.19
C PRO A 133 7.60 -35.95 23.63
N ARG A 134 7.40 -36.87 24.60
CA ARG A 134 6.06 -37.18 25.13
C ARG A 134 5.41 -35.99 25.84
N GLN A 135 6.19 -35.28 26.67
CA GLN A 135 5.72 -34.09 27.37
C GLN A 135 5.39 -32.95 26.40
N ALA A 136 6.21 -32.75 25.36
CA ALA A 136 5.98 -31.76 24.33
C ALA A 136 4.71 -32.05 23.53
N LEU A 137 4.50 -33.28 23.11
CA LEU A 137 3.30 -33.71 22.38
C LEU A 137 2.04 -33.59 23.21
N GLU A 138 2.10 -33.92 24.51
CA GLU A 138 0.97 -33.75 25.42
C GLU A 138 0.57 -32.28 25.58
N MET A 139 1.54 -31.39 25.72
CA MET A 139 1.29 -29.94 25.81
C MET A 139 0.72 -29.32 24.49
N LEU A 140 1.07 -29.90 23.36
CA LEU A 140 0.61 -29.44 22.04
C LEU A 140 -0.61 -30.22 21.53
N LYS A 141 -1.13 -31.17 22.26
CA LYS A 141 -2.19 -32.09 21.86
C LYS A 141 -3.36 -31.39 21.17
N ASP A 142 -3.92 -30.37 21.80
CA ASP A 142 -5.08 -29.62 21.27
C ASP A 142 -4.80 -28.95 19.91
N LYS A 143 -3.52 -28.67 19.60
CA LYS A 143 -3.11 -28.04 18.33
C LYS A 143 -2.72 -29.05 17.27
N LEU A 144 -2.38 -30.26 17.66
CA LEU A 144 -1.93 -31.33 16.76
C LEU A 144 -3.07 -32.23 16.33
N ILE A 145 -4.06 -32.47 17.17
CA ILE A 145 -5.22 -33.32 16.84
C ILE A 145 -5.96 -32.74 15.62
N GLY A 146 -6.26 -33.62 14.66
CA GLY A 146 -6.92 -33.27 13.41
C GLY A 146 -5.99 -32.78 12.30
N ARG A 147 -4.69 -32.62 12.57
CA ARG A 147 -3.68 -32.31 11.54
C ARG A 147 -3.27 -33.58 10.78
N VAL A 148 -2.77 -33.41 9.56
CA VAL A 148 -2.34 -34.50 8.67
C VAL A 148 -0.83 -34.57 8.63
N LEU A 149 -0.26 -35.74 8.84
CA LEU A 149 1.18 -36.00 8.67
C LEU A 149 1.57 -35.89 7.18
N ASP A 150 2.66 -35.23 6.90
CA ASP A 150 3.23 -35.09 5.55
C ASP A 150 4.20 -36.22 5.20
N LYS A 151 4.89 -36.76 6.20
CA LYS A 151 5.89 -37.85 6.03
C LYS A 151 5.69 -38.95 7.05
N ASP A 152 6.14 -40.16 6.68
CA ASP A 152 6.16 -41.30 7.57
C ASP A 152 6.99 -41.01 8.84
N VAL A 153 6.44 -41.40 9.98
CA VAL A 153 7.15 -41.37 11.26
C VAL A 153 7.73 -42.76 11.54
N VAL A 154 9.03 -42.83 11.59
CA VAL A 154 9.79 -44.08 11.81
C VAL A 154 10.42 -44.04 13.20
N ASN A 155 10.34 -45.12 13.95
CA ASN A 155 10.97 -45.24 15.26
C ASN A 155 12.48 -45.08 15.14
N ALA A 156 13.03 -44.17 15.95
CA ALA A 156 14.43 -43.79 15.90
C ALA A 156 15.40 -44.91 16.26
N GLU A 157 14.96 -45.90 17.10
CA GLU A 157 15.79 -46.98 17.57
C GLU A 157 15.64 -48.26 16.76
N THR A 158 14.39 -48.60 16.36
CA THR A 158 14.10 -49.89 15.70
C THR A 158 14.03 -49.78 14.19
N GLY A 159 13.84 -48.59 13.66
CA GLY A 159 13.63 -48.33 12.22
C GLY A 159 12.26 -48.79 11.68
N GLU A 160 11.36 -49.23 12.56
CA GLU A 160 10.01 -49.63 12.19
C GLU A 160 9.09 -48.42 11.96
N LEU A 161 8.12 -48.54 11.06
CA LEU A 161 7.12 -47.52 10.80
C LEU A 161 6.18 -47.41 12.02
N ALA A 162 6.18 -46.25 12.66
CA ALA A 162 5.31 -45.96 13.81
C ALA A 162 3.97 -45.41 13.36
N VAL A 163 3.97 -44.34 12.50
CA VAL A 163 2.74 -43.75 11.94
C VAL A 163 2.99 -43.40 10.48
N PRO A 164 2.16 -43.90 9.56
CA PRO A 164 2.31 -43.60 8.12
C PRO A 164 1.96 -42.16 7.76
N ALA A 165 2.55 -41.66 6.67
CA ALA A 165 2.17 -40.40 6.06
C ALA A 165 0.67 -40.35 5.74
N GLU A 166 0.13 -39.14 5.60
CA GLU A 166 -1.30 -38.88 5.33
C GLU A 166 -2.26 -39.32 6.46
N THR A 167 -1.74 -39.74 7.61
CA THR A 167 -2.57 -40.04 8.79
C THR A 167 -3.05 -38.74 9.44
N ILE A 168 -4.35 -38.67 9.76
CA ILE A 168 -4.93 -37.61 10.59
C ILE A 168 -4.54 -37.91 12.04
N LEU A 169 -3.86 -36.96 12.68
CA LEU A 169 -3.41 -37.14 14.06
C LEU A 169 -4.59 -37.18 15.02
N ASP A 170 -4.62 -38.23 15.79
CA ASP A 170 -5.50 -38.44 16.94
C ASP A 170 -4.67 -38.71 18.21
N GLU A 171 -5.32 -38.96 19.34
CA GLU A 171 -4.62 -39.24 20.62
C GLU A 171 -3.74 -40.47 20.56
N GLN A 172 -4.15 -41.51 19.80
CA GLN A 172 -3.40 -42.74 19.67
C GLN A 172 -2.16 -42.54 18.82
N SER A 173 -2.28 -41.88 17.66
CA SER A 173 -1.13 -41.59 16.79
C SER A 173 -0.12 -40.65 17.46
N LEU A 174 -0.56 -39.71 18.30
CA LEU A 174 0.35 -38.88 19.10
C LEU A 174 1.11 -39.71 20.16
N ALA A 175 0.46 -40.69 20.77
CA ALA A 175 1.13 -41.61 21.71
C ALA A 175 2.18 -42.49 20.97
N ASP A 176 1.82 -43.03 19.81
CA ASP A 176 2.73 -43.84 18.98
C ASP A 176 3.93 -43.01 18.49
N ILE A 177 3.74 -41.74 18.12
CA ILE A 177 4.82 -40.80 17.79
C ILE A 177 5.72 -40.54 19.00
N ALA A 178 5.13 -40.35 20.18
CA ALA A 178 5.89 -40.12 21.40
C ALA A 178 6.79 -41.32 21.77
N ASP A 179 6.26 -42.55 21.62
CA ASP A 179 6.97 -43.78 21.89
C ASP A 179 7.98 -44.14 20.81
N ALA A 180 7.86 -43.60 19.60
CA ALA A 180 8.83 -43.75 18.52
C ALA A 180 10.12 -42.96 18.73
N GLY A 181 10.20 -42.10 19.75
CA GLY A 181 11.40 -41.34 20.09
C GLY A 181 11.90 -40.39 19.01
N VAL A 182 11.01 -39.98 18.09
CA VAL A 182 11.37 -39.08 16.99
C VAL A 182 11.57 -37.66 17.49
N THR A 183 12.50 -36.96 16.85
CA THR A 183 12.84 -35.57 17.16
C THR A 183 12.13 -34.55 16.24
N ALA A 184 11.47 -35.01 15.17
CA ALA A 184 10.79 -34.17 14.22
C ALA A 184 9.61 -34.87 13.54
N ILE A 185 8.48 -34.19 13.44
CA ILE A 185 7.34 -34.58 12.62
C ILE A 185 7.06 -33.48 11.58
N SER A 186 6.67 -33.87 10.37
CA SER A 186 6.27 -32.94 9.31
C SER A 186 4.76 -33.01 9.16
N LEU A 187 4.09 -31.86 9.25
CA LEU A 187 2.65 -31.74 9.09
C LEU A 187 2.32 -31.02 7.78
N ARG A 188 1.26 -31.41 7.10
CA ARG A 188 0.74 -30.63 5.98
C ARG A 188 0.22 -29.28 6.46
N GLY A 189 0.65 -28.21 5.83
CA GLY A 189 0.21 -26.85 6.13
C GLY A 189 -1.28 -26.73 5.88
N ALA A 190 -2.04 -26.30 6.88
CA ALA A 190 -3.39 -25.80 6.65
C ALA A 190 -3.27 -24.40 6.05
N HIS A 191 -3.66 -24.22 4.80
CA HIS A 191 -3.66 -22.94 4.11
C HIS A 191 -4.75 -21.96 4.57
N LEU A 192 -5.38 -22.18 5.71
CA LEU A 192 -6.51 -21.38 6.18
C LEU A 192 -6.38 -21.14 7.68
N GLY A 193 -6.00 -19.91 8.03
CA GLY A 193 -6.05 -19.42 9.39
C GLY A 193 -4.76 -18.77 9.88
N SER A 194 -4.89 -17.82 10.74
CA SER A 194 -3.91 -16.94 11.37
C SER A 194 -2.74 -17.61 12.13
N ASP A 195 -2.49 -18.88 11.93
CA ASP A 195 -1.36 -19.65 12.46
C ASP A 195 -0.16 -19.67 11.51
N SER A 196 0.16 -18.53 10.89
CA SER A 196 1.31 -18.40 9.98
C SER A 196 2.68 -18.56 10.66
N ASP A 197 2.73 -18.60 11.98
CA ASP A 197 3.98 -18.74 12.74
C ASP A 197 4.40 -20.17 13.05
N ILE A 198 3.64 -21.16 12.62
CA ILE A 198 4.11 -22.53 12.70
C ILE A 198 4.97 -22.82 11.47
N ASN A 199 6.22 -22.42 11.52
CA ASN A 199 7.25 -22.95 10.65
C ASN A 199 7.45 -24.42 11.03
N HIS A 200 6.67 -25.31 10.39
CA HIS A 200 6.49 -26.72 10.75
C HIS A 200 7.77 -27.54 10.78
N THR A 201 8.86 -27.00 10.25
CA THR A 201 10.18 -27.63 10.24
C THR A 201 11.01 -27.37 11.51
N ASN A 202 10.70 -26.33 12.28
CA ASN A 202 11.48 -25.95 13.47
C ASN A 202 10.87 -26.39 14.81
N LEU A 203 9.64 -26.92 14.81
CA LEU A 203 8.94 -27.23 16.07
C LEU A 203 9.56 -28.38 16.85
N VAL A 204 10.37 -29.19 16.22
CA VAL A 204 10.87 -30.43 16.81
C VAL A 204 12.39 -30.48 16.90
N GLN A 205 13.12 -29.60 16.26
CA GLN A 205 14.58 -29.66 16.22
C GLN A 205 15.27 -29.28 17.53
N LYS A 206 14.53 -28.86 18.59
CA LYS A 206 15.09 -28.41 19.88
C LYS A 206 14.51 -29.08 21.13
N ILE A 207 13.83 -30.19 21.00
CA ILE A 207 13.28 -30.92 22.18
C ILE A 207 14.34 -31.69 23.00
N LEU A 208 15.59 -31.57 22.65
CA LEU A 208 16.64 -32.47 23.17
C LEU A 208 17.78 -31.78 23.91
N LEU A 209 17.49 -30.95 24.89
CA LEU A 209 18.49 -30.68 25.95
C LEU A 209 17.74 -30.68 27.28
N GLY A 210 17.85 -31.76 28.05
CA GLY A 210 17.18 -31.97 29.32
C GLY A 210 17.43 -30.86 30.33
N GLU A 211 16.59 -29.84 30.30
CA GLU A 211 16.60 -28.76 31.28
C GLU A 211 15.49 -29.00 32.31
N SER A 212 15.73 -28.63 33.58
CA SER A 212 14.75 -28.73 34.65
C SER A 212 13.61 -27.73 34.46
N ASP A 213 12.44 -27.97 35.06
CA ASP A 213 11.29 -27.06 35.00
C ASP A 213 11.66 -25.64 35.47
N ASP A 214 12.58 -25.49 36.42
CA ASP A 214 13.10 -24.20 36.87
C ASP A 214 13.92 -23.48 35.80
N SER A 215 14.67 -24.22 34.98
CA SER A 215 15.43 -23.66 33.85
C SER A 215 14.50 -23.22 32.71
N ILE A 216 13.48 -24.01 32.41
CA ILE A 216 12.44 -23.64 31.40
C ILE A 216 11.74 -22.34 31.83
N ARG A 217 11.37 -22.26 33.10
CA ARG A 217 10.73 -21.08 33.66
C ARG A 217 11.63 -19.85 33.62
N ALA A 218 12.92 -19.98 33.93
CA ALA A 218 13.90 -18.92 33.87
C ALA A 218 14.07 -18.40 32.43
N THR A 219 14.17 -19.30 31.45
CA THR A 219 14.27 -18.95 30.03
C THR A 219 13.02 -18.26 29.52
N LEU A 220 11.83 -18.71 29.89
CA LEU A 220 10.56 -18.05 29.55
C LEU A 220 10.47 -16.66 30.18
N LYS A 221 10.87 -16.53 31.45
CA LYS A 221 10.90 -15.22 32.12
C LYS A 221 11.81 -14.25 31.38
N GLU A 222 13.01 -14.68 31.02
CA GLU A 222 13.96 -13.84 30.27
C GLU A 222 13.42 -13.46 28.90
N THR A 223 12.80 -14.37 28.17
CA THR A 223 12.17 -14.12 26.87
C THR A 223 11.00 -13.14 26.99
N MET A 224 10.16 -13.27 28.02
CA MET A 224 9.07 -12.34 28.27
C MET A 224 9.57 -10.94 28.68
N ILE A 225 10.61 -10.88 29.52
CA ILE A 225 11.24 -9.60 29.90
C ILE A 225 11.78 -8.90 28.65
N GLN A 226 12.51 -9.58 27.79
CA GLN A 226 13.07 -8.99 26.58
C GLN A 226 12.01 -8.48 25.60
N ASN A 227 10.91 -9.21 25.44
CA ASN A 227 9.93 -8.92 24.38
C ASN A 227 8.69 -8.16 24.86
N MET A 228 8.32 -8.26 26.14
CA MET A 228 7.02 -7.79 26.63
C MET A 228 7.09 -6.82 27.81
N LEU A 229 8.21 -6.74 28.52
CA LEU A 229 8.33 -5.83 29.68
C LEU A 229 8.07 -4.40 29.27
N ASN A 230 7.34 -3.65 30.09
CA ASN A 230 6.94 -2.25 29.87
C ASN A 230 6.05 -2.00 28.64
N LYS A 231 5.48 -3.04 28.04
CA LYS A 231 4.44 -2.92 27.00
C LYS A 231 3.05 -3.07 27.63
N ASP A 232 2.05 -2.50 26.99
CA ASP A 232 0.69 -2.57 27.49
C ASP A 232 -0.01 -3.84 26.98
N THR A 233 -0.74 -4.53 27.84
CA THR A 233 -1.51 -5.72 27.49
C THR A 233 -2.67 -5.34 26.55
N VAL A 234 -2.92 -6.20 25.54
CA VAL A 234 -4.02 -5.97 24.57
C VAL A 234 -5.35 -6.38 25.15
N ASN A 235 -5.38 -7.55 25.80
CA ASN A 235 -6.57 -8.14 26.44
C ASN A 235 -6.26 -8.46 27.90
N ALA A 236 -7.31 -8.65 28.69
CA ALA A 236 -7.13 -9.22 30.02
C ALA A 236 -6.54 -10.64 29.90
N ILE A 237 -5.49 -10.89 30.65
CA ILE A 237 -4.81 -12.19 30.67
C ILE A 237 -5.52 -13.08 31.69
N VAL A 238 -6.13 -14.16 31.19
CA VAL A 238 -6.90 -15.11 32.00
C VAL A 238 -6.25 -16.47 32.04
N ASP A 239 -6.42 -17.21 33.12
CA ASP A 239 -5.99 -18.60 33.22
C ASP A 239 -6.97 -19.55 32.49
N SER A 240 -6.66 -20.83 32.45
CA SER A 240 -7.52 -21.87 31.85
C SER A 240 -8.91 -22.00 32.52
N ASN A 241 -9.08 -21.46 33.74
CA ASN A 241 -10.35 -21.45 34.49
C ASN A 241 -11.15 -20.16 34.28
N GLY A 242 -10.62 -19.19 33.51
CA GLY A 242 -11.25 -17.90 33.28
C GLY A 242 -11.01 -16.87 34.38
N VAL A 243 -10.06 -17.10 35.28
CA VAL A 243 -9.69 -16.13 36.32
C VAL A 243 -8.73 -15.12 35.72
N GLU A 244 -9.02 -13.84 35.91
CA GLU A 244 -8.18 -12.74 35.45
C GLU A 244 -6.89 -12.68 36.29
N ILE A 245 -5.75 -12.85 35.63
CA ILE A 245 -4.42 -12.79 36.24
C ILE A 245 -3.82 -11.39 36.09
N TYR A 246 -4.06 -10.75 34.91
CA TYR A 246 -3.56 -9.41 34.63
C TYR A 246 -4.57 -8.63 33.78
N PRO A 247 -4.88 -7.36 34.13
CA PRO A 247 -5.91 -6.60 33.42
C PRO A 247 -5.48 -6.18 31.99
N ALA A 248 -6.45 -5.89 31.15
CA ALA A 248 -6.24 -5.33 29.81
C ALA A 248 -5.72 -3.88 29.89
N ASP A 249 -5.10 -3.42 28.81
CA ASP A 249 -4.58 -2.05 28.65
C ASP A 249 -3.70 -1.57 29.83
N THR A 250 -3.01 -2.51 30.47
CA THR A 250 -2.16 -2.24 31.63
C THR A 250 -0.72 -2.60 31.31
N ARG A 251 0.21 -1.73 31.74
CA ARG A 251 1.65 -1.91 31.52
C ARG A 251 2.17 -3.14 32.22
N LEU A 252 2.73 -4.08 31.47
CA LEU A 252 3.24 -5.33 32.02
C LEU A 252 4.54 -5.10 32.80
N THR A 253 4.52 -5.51 34.08
CA THR A 253 5.65 -5.42 35.01
C THR A 253 6.33 -6.77 35.19
N GLU A 254 7.52 -6.80 35.80
CA GLU A 254 8.18 -8.05 36.15
C GLU A 254 7.34 -8.91 37.10
N GLU A 255 6.65 -8.29 38.05
CA GLU A 255 5.75 -9.00 38.98
C GLU A 255 4.56 -9.60 38.21
N GLY A 256 4.04 -8.88 37.19
CA GLY A 256 2.99 -9.36 36.30
C GLY A 256 3.47 -10.57 35.48
N ILE A 257 4.68 -10.53 34.96
CA ILE A 257 5.29 -11.68 34.24
C ILE A 257 5.42 -12.89 35.19
N GLU A 258 5.85 -12.69 36.41
CA GLU A 258 5.92 -13.77 37.41
C GLU A 258 4.54 -14.35 37.76
N ALA A 259 3.52 -13.51 37.89
CA ALA A 259 2.15 -13.98 38.13
C ALA A 259 1.63 -14.79 36.93
N ILE A 260 1.89 -14.38 35.71
CA ILE A 260 1.52 -15.09 34.47
C ILE A 260 2.24 -16.46 34.40
N LEU A 261 3.53 -16.51 34.68
CA LEU A 261 4.32 -17.77 34.66
C LEU A 261 3.92 -18.74 35.77
N ASN A 262 3.35 -18.21 36.87
CA ASN A 262 2.84 -19.04 38.00
C ASN A 262 1.43 -19.56 37.74
N SER A 263 0.77 -19.10 36.73
CA SER A 263 -0.61 -19.44 36.36
C SER A 263 -0.62 -20.33 35.10
N ASP A 264 -1.78 -20.93 34.81
CA ASP A 264 -1.99 -21.75 33.62
C ASP A 264 -2.52 -20.90 32.45
N VAL A 265 -1.82 -19.80 32.17
CA VAL A 265 -2.09 -18.92 31.05
C VAL A 265 -1.54 -19.54 29.78
N LYS A 266 -2.36 -19.53 28.71
CA LYS A 266 -2.01 -20.12 27.41
C LYS A 266 -1.32 -19.14 26.48
N GLU A 267 -1.76 -17.90 26.44
CA GLU A 267 -1.27 -16.89 25.53
C GLU A 267 -1.22 -15.51 26.19
N VAL A 268 -0.21 -14.74 25.87
CA VAL A 268 -0.04 -13.35 26.31
C VAL A 268 0.17 -12.47 25.10
N GLN A 269 -0.62 -11.41 24.97
CA GLN A 269 -0.50 -10.43 23.91
C GLN A 269 -0.25 -9.05 24.48
N VAL A 270 0.78 -8.37 23.97
CA VAL A 270 1.14 -7.00 24.35
C VAL A 270 1.27 -6.13 23.12
N ARG A 271 0.99 -4.84 23.28
CA ARG A 271 1.12 -3.85 22.23
C ARG A 271 2.48 -3.16 22.30
N ASN A 272 3.11 -2.91 21.16
CA ASN A 272 4.30 -2.09 21.11
C ASN A 272 3.96 -0.65 21.50
N ASN A 273 4.83 -0.03 22.33
CA ASN A 273 4.63 1.35 22.81
C ASN A 273 4.80 2.38 21.68
N GLU A 274 5.62 2.05 20.68
CA GLU A 274 5.80 2.86 19.50
C GLU A 274 5.02 2.27 18.34
N ILE A 275 3.88 2.88 18.02
CA ILE A 275 3.09 2.48 16.87
C ILE A 275 3.74 3.06 15.60
N ASN A 276 3.92 2.20 14.61
CA ASN A 276 4.38 2.60 13.30
C ASN A 276 3.34 3.47 12.60
N GLY A 277 3.80 4.56 12.04
CA GLY A 277 2.95 5.47 11.28
C GLY A 277 3.75 6.33 10.31
N ILE A 278 3.03 7.03 9.46
CA ILE A 278 3.54 8.08 8.59
C ILE A 278 2.92 9.41 8.98
N GLU A 279 3.68 10.47 8.84
CA GLU A 279 3.17 11.83 8.98
C GLU A 279 2.46 12.24 7.69
N VAL A 280 1.29 12.82 7.81
CA VAL A 280 0.44 13.23 6.69
C VAL A 280 0.03 14.68 6.90
N GLU A 281 0.21 15.46 5.84
CA GLU A 281 -0.17 16.87 5.74
C GLU A 281 -1.03 17.10 4.49
N ALA A 282 -1.63 18.28 4.32
CA ALA A 282 -2.34 18.64 3.11
C ALA A 282 -1.38 18.70 1.91
N ILE A 283 -1.83 18.23 0.73
CA ILE A 283 -1.04 18.36 -0.51
C ILE A 283 -1.32 19.74 -1.11
N VAL A 284 -0.26 20.54 -1.24
CA VAL A 284 -0.33 21.92 -1.74
C VAL A 284 0.52 22.06 -2.99
N GLU A 285 0.00 22.73 -4.02
CA GLU A 285 0.76 23.12 -5.22
C GLU A 285 0.69 24.63 -5.39
N GLY A 286 1.81 25.32 -5.19
CA GLY A 286 1.86 26.79 -5.17
C GLY A 286 0.98 27.36 -4.06
N THR A 287 -0.07 28.06 -4.42
CA THR A 287 -1.04 28.65 -3.46
C THR A 287 -2.35 27.84 -3.35
N GLY A 288 -2.49 26.77 -4.13
CA GLY A 288 -3.69 25.94 -4.16
C GLY A 288 -3.55 24.65 -3.34
N ILE A 289 -4.57 24.28 -2.57
CA ILE A 289 -4.67 22.99 -1.90
C ILE A 289 -5.23 22.01 -2.93
N ILE A 290 -4.43 20.96 -3.28
CA ILE A 290 -4.85 19.88 -4.19
C ILE A 290 -5.72 18.90 -3.40
N GLU A 291 -5.25 18.47 -2.22
CA GLU A 291 -5.94 17.53 -1.37
C GLU A 291 -5.84 18.01 0.09
N PRO A 292 -6.98 18.31 0.73
CA PRO A 292 -6.98 18.78 2.12
C PRO A 292 -6.60 17.65 3.08
N LEU A 293 -6.03 18.00 4.23
CA LEU A 293 -5.63 17.03 5.25
C LEU A 293 -6.80 16.13 5.68
N LYS A 294 -8.02 16.68 5.77
CA LYS A 294 -9.23 15.92 6.12
C LYS A 294 -9.39 14.68 5.25
N ASP A 295 -9.34 14.84 3.91
CA ASP A 295 -9.60 13.76 2.96
C ASP A 295 -8.51 12.67 3.04
N ARG A 296 -7.31 13.03 3.50
CA ARG A 296 -6.19 12.11 3.64
C ARG A 296 -6.23 11.27 4.92
N ILE A 297 -6.88 11.75 5.97
CA ILE A 297 -6.92 11.10 7.29
C ILE A 297 -8.23 10.35 7.57
N VAL A 298 -9.33 10.68 6.89
CA VAL A 298 -10.62 10.00 7.06
C VAL A 298 -10.52 8.50 6.78
N GLY A 299 -11.05 7.68 7.69
CA GLY A 299 -11.02 6.22 7.60
C GLY A 299 -9.64 5.59 7.88
N ARG A 300 -8.66 6.39 8.32
CA ARG A 300 -7.35 5.92 8.77
C ARG A 300 -7.32 5.72 10.27
N ILE A 301 -6.36 4.95 10.75
CA ILE A 301 -6.14 4.70 12.17
C ILE A 301 -5.04 5.64 12.67
N ALA A 302 -5.31 6.34 13.77
CA ALA A 302 -4.33 7.22 14.39
C ALA A 302 -3.14 6.41 14.96
N ALA A 303 -1.91 6.84 14.63
CA ALA A 303 -0.69 6.23 15.16
C ALA A 303 -0.19 6.91 16.43
N GLU A 304 -0.85 7.99 16.84
CA GLU A 304 -0.62 8.72 18.07
C GLU A 304 -1.96 9.20 18.66
N GLU A 305 -1.97 9.55 19.92
CA GLU A 305 -3.14 10.10 20.55
C GLU A 305 -3.34 11.56 20.09
N LEU A 306 -4.51 11.86 19.52
CA LEU A 306 -4.84 13.21 19.05
C LEU A 306 -5.70 13.90 20.10
N ILE A 307 -5.16 14.99 20.67
CA ILE A 307 -5.81 15.75 21.72
C ILE A 307 -6.25 17.14 21.22
N ASN A 308 -7.33 17.63 21.79
CA ASN A 308 -7.72 19.01 21.61
C ASN A 308 -6.70 19.91 22.34
N LYS A 309 -5.96 20.73 21.59
CA LYS A 309 -4.90 21.58 22.16
C LYS A 309 -5.39 22.67 23.10
N GLU A 310 -6.70 22.98 23.08
CA GLU A 310 -7.32 24.01 23.93
C GLU A 310 -7.91 23.41 25.21
N THR A 311 -8.60 22.27 25.10
CA THR A 311 -9.29 21.64 26.24
C THR A 311 -8.48 20.52 26.90
N GLY A 312 -7.51 19.95 26.21
CA GLY A 312 -6.76 18.78 26.67
C GLY A 312 -7.54 17.46 26.57
N GLU A 313 -8.74 17.47 25.98
CA GLU A 313 -9.54 16.26 25.80
C GLU A 313 -9.04 15.45 24.62
N VAL A 314 -9.15 14.12 24.71
CA VAL A 314 -8.74 13.20 23.64
C VAL A 314 -9.82 13.24 22.56
N ILE A 315 -9.46 13.67 21.35
CA ILE A 315 -10.31 13.65 20.14
C ILE A 315 -10.30 12.24 19.55
N VAL A 316 -9.11 11.68 19.30
CA VAL A 316 -8.95 10.33 18.80
C VAL A 316 -7.93 9.60 19.66
N PRO A 317 -8.30 8.47 20.28
CA PRO A 317 -7.37 7.69 21.08
C PRO A 317 -6.32 7.01 20.19
N LEU A 318 -5.21 6.62 20.78
CA LEU A 318 -4.18 5.82 20.15
C LEU A 318 -4.78 4.56 19.51
N ASN A 319 -4.46 4.26 18.25
CA ASN A 319 -5.08 3.17 17.48
C ASN A 319 -6.59 3.33 17.21
N GLY A 320 -7.15 4.52 17.43
CA GLY A 320 -8.54 4.85 17.12
C GLY A 320 -8.74 5.16 15.63
N GLU A 321 -9.92 4.88 15.12
CA GLU A 321 -10.32 5.23 13.77
C GLU A 321 -10.70 6.71 13.69
N ILE A 322 -10.22 7.41 12.66
CA ILE A 322 -10.54 8.80 12.39
C ILE A 322 -11.78 8.83 11.49
N THR A 323 -12.95 9.04 12.08
CA THR A 323 -14.21 9.22 11.34
C THR A 323 -14.28 10.59 10.67
N GLU A 324 -15.28 10.80 9.80
CA GLU A 324 -15.47 12.11 9.14
C GLU A 324 -15.68 13.25 10.14
N GLU A 325 -16.45 12.99 11.21
CA GLU A 325 -16.73 13.97 12.27
C GLU A 325 -15.48 14.31 13.08
N LEU A 326 -14.72 13.29 13.47
CA LEU A 326 -13.45 13.46 14.20
C LEU A 326 -12.39 14.14 13.36
N ALA A 327 -12.34 13.86 12.04
CA ALA A 327 -11.42 14.51 11.13
C ALA A 327 -11.66 16.02 11.03
N ASP A 328 -12.93 16.46 11.03
CA ASP A 328 -13.28 17.91 11.05
C ASP A 328 -12.77 18.61 12.31
N GLU A 329 -12.70 17.89 13.42
CA GLU A 329 -12.18 18.43 14.67
C GLU A 329 -10.64 18.40 14.71
N VAL A 330 -10.03 17.30 14.28
CA VAL A 330 -8.57 17.15 14.22
C VAL A 330 -7.92 18.24 13.36
N VAL A 331 -8.47 18.53 12.18
CA VAL A 331 -7.91 19.54 11.25
C VAL A 331 -7.92 20.96 11.84
N LYS A 332 -8.75 21.26 12.84
CA LYS A 332 -8.71 22.56 13.53
C LYS A 332 -7.49 22.74 14.42
N HIS A 333 -6.89 21.63 14.88
CA HIS A 333 -5.79 21.63 15.86
C HIS A 333 -4.45 21.17 15.29
N TYR A 334 -4.46 20.45 14.15
CA TYR A 334 -3.29 19.81 13.55
C TYR A 334 -3.16 20.11 12.06
N ASP A 335 -1.98 20.52 11.64
CA ASP A 335 -1.59 20.65 10.23
C ASP A 335 -0.95 19.34 9.72
N VAL A 336 -0.33 18.58 10.62
CA VAL A 336 0.31 17.28 10.37
C VAL A 336 -0.23 16.28 11.37
N VAL A 337 -0.58 15.10 10.90
CA VAL A 337 -1.13 14.00 11.72
C VAL A 337 -0.39 12.71 11.40
N LYS A 338 -0.02 11.96 12.44
CA LYS A 338 0.61 10.66 12.28
C LYS A 338 -0.45 9.57 12.23
N ILE A 339 -0.54 8.88 11.09
CA ILE A 339 -1.51 7.81 10.84
C ILE A 339 -0.81 6.49 10.53
N ARG A 340 -1.49 5.38 10.80
CA ARG A 340 -1.02 4.05 10.38
C ARG A 340 -1.12 3.91 8.87
N SER A 341 -0.13 3.22 8.28
CA SER A 341 -0.05 3.04 6.83
C SER A 341 0.44 1.65 6.47
N VAL A 342 0.02 1.17 5.30
CA VAL A 342 0.54 -0.07 4.71
C VAL A 342 2.02 0.01 4.41
N LEU A 343 2.58 1.22 4.22
CA LEU A 343 4.00 1.45 3.93
C LEU A 343 4.90 1.14 5.13
N THR A 344 4.38 1.27 6.33
CA THR A 344 5.11 1.02 7.59
C THR A 344 4.58 -0.20 8.34
N CYS A 345 3.72 -1.00 7.70
CA CYS A 345 3.17 -2.21 8.29
C CYS A 345 4.29 -3.22 8.58
N ARG A 346 4.30 -3.78 9.80
CA ARG A 346 5.28 -4.77 10.26
C ARG A 346 4.84 -6.22 10.04
N SER A 347 3.68 -6.43 9.41
CA SER A 347 3.23 -7.77 9.07
C SER A 347 4.25 -8.49 8.20
N PRO A 348 4.69 -9.71 8.56
CA PRO A 348 5.69 -10.45 7.79
C PRO A 348 5.19 -10.82 6.39
N TYR A 349 3.89 -11.01 6.22
CA TYR A 349 3.25 -11.34 4.95
C TYR A 349 1.96 -10.54 4.79
N GLY A 350 1.85 -9.81 3.68
CA GLY A 350 0.68 -8.99 3.41
C GLY A 350 0.63 -7.73 4.27
N VAL A 351 -0.54 -7.39 4.79
CA VAL A 351 -0.78 -6.19 5.61
C VAL A 351 -1.72 -6.52 6.76
N CYS A 352 -1.70 -5.73 7.83
CA CYS A 352 -2.67 -5.84 8.89
C CYS A 352 -3.89 -4.92 8.65
N ARG A 353 -5.00 -5.27 9.28
CA ARG A 353 -6.27 -4.56 9.21
C ARG A 353 -6.15 -3.08 9.60
N LYS A 354 -5.47 -2.79 10.70
CA LYS A 354 -5.30 -1.41 11.19
C LYS A 354 -4.42 -0.54 10.31
N CYS A 355 -3.36 -1.10 9.71
CA CYS A 355 -2.51 -0.35 8.77
C CYS A 355 -3.19 -0.07 7.44
N TYR A 356 -4.09 -0.95 7.00
CA TYR A 356 -4.89 -0.72 5.81
C TYR A 356 -6.00 0.30 6.08
N GLY A 357 -6.77 0.11 7.16
CA GLY A 357 -7.85 1.00 7.58
C GLY A 357 -9.20 0.63 6.97
N ARG A 358 -9.91 1.62 6.47
CA ARG A 358 -11.28 1.51 5.96
C ARG A 358 -11.34 0.83 4.59
N ASP A 359 -12.25 -0.10 4.41
CA ASP A 359 -12.66 -0.61 3.09
C ASP A 359 -13.54 0.42 2.39
N LEU A 360 -13.16 0.80 1.18
CA LEU A 360 -13.88 1.81 0.39
C LEU A 360 -15.22 1.30 -0.16
N GLY A 361 -15.44 -0.01 -0.19
CA GLY A 361 -16.67 -0.62 -0.68
C GLY A 361 -17.78 -0.62 0.37
N THR A 362 -17.46 -1.04 1.59
CA THR A 362 -18.42 -1.15 2.70
C THR A 362 -18.48 0.09 3.57
N GLY A 363 -17.38 0.84 3.67
CA GLY A 363 -17.24 1.97 4.56
C GLY A 363 -16.81 1.61 5.98
N ASP A 364 -16.70 0.35 6.30
CA ASP A 364 -16.22 -0.19 7.58
C ASP A 364 -14.74 -0.53 7.51
N GLN A 365 -14.14 -0.94 8.63
CA GLN A 365 -12.78 -1.47 8.63
C GLN A 365 -12.70 -2.74 7.77
N VAL A 366 -11.63 -2.86 6.96
CA VAL A 366 -11.36 -4.02 6.12
C VAL A 366 -11.39 -5.33 6.92
N GLN A 367 -11.85 -6.40 6.32
CA GLN A 367 -11.88 -7.72 6.96
C GLN A 367 -10.57 -8.49 6.71
N VAL A 368 -10.21 -9.34 7.68
CA VAL A 368 -9.09 -10.27 7.49
C VAL A 368 -9.44 -11.26 6.39
N GLY A 369 -8.50 -11.48 5.47
CA GLY A 369 -8.70 -12.30 4.27
C GLY A 369 -8.95 -11.50 2.99
N GLU A 370 -9.16 -10.18 3.06
CA GLU A 370 -9.39 -9.33 1.88
C GLU A 370 -8.12 -9.19 1.03
N ALA A 371 -8.25 -9.43 -0.28
CA ALA A 371 -7.15 -9.38 -1.25
C ALA A 371 -6.92 -7.94 -1.75
N VAL A 372 -6.50 -7.05 -0.86
CA VAL A 372 -6.36 -5.60 -1.13
C VAL A 372 -5.36 -5.27 -2.24
N GLY A 373 -4.35 -6.12 -2.44
CA GLY A 373 -3.38 -5.94 -3.52
C GLY A 373 -4.01 -6.12 -4.90
N ILE A 374 -4.88 -7.11 -5.08
CA ILE A 374 -5.60 -7.32 -6.34
C ILE A 374 -6.57 -6.14 -6.60
N ILE A 375 -7.28 -5.68 -5.57
CA ILE A 375 -8.17 -4.52 -5.66
C ILE A 375 -7.40 -3.29 -6.10
N ALA A 376 -6.23 -3.03 -5.50
CA ALA A 376 -5.37 -1.92 -5.89
C ALA A 376 -4.89 -2.04 -7.35
N ALA A 377 -4.42 -3.22 -7.76
CA ALA A 377 -3.96 -3.46 -9.14
C ALA A 377 -5.07 -3.23 -10.17
N GLN A 378 -6.28 -3.70 -9.88
CA GLN A 378 -7.45 -3.50 -10.76
C GLN A 378 -7.89 -2.03 -10.79
N SER A 379 -7.87 -1.34 -9.66
CA SER A 379 -8.22 0.09 -9.57
C SER A 379 -7.23 0.99 -10.32
N ILE A 380 -5.95 0.59 -10.40
CA ILE A 380 -4.92 1.26 -11.20
C ILE A 380 -5.07 0.90 -12.67
N GLY A 381 -5.39 -0.34 -12.99
CA GLY A 381 -5.47 -0.86 -14.34
C GLY A 381 -6.72 -0.43 -15.12
N GLU A 382 -7.86 -0.30 -14.43
CA GLU A 382 -9.12 0.12 -15.08
C GLU A 382 -8.98 1.48 -15.80
N PRO A 383 -8.56 2.57 -15.14
CA PRO A 383 -8.40 3.85 -15.83
C PRO A 383 -7.27 3.85 -16.86
N GLY A 384 -6.34 2.90 -16.86
CA GLY A 384 -5.30 2.73 -17.86
C GLY A 384 -5.88 2.63 -19.26
N THR A 385 -6.96 1.88 -19.47
CA THR A 385 -7.66 1.77 -20.74
C THR A 385 -8.28 3.12 -21.15
N GLN A 386 -8.83 3.89 -20.20
CA GLN A 386 -9.38 5.22 -20.46
C GLN A 386 -8.28 6.24 -20.78
N LEU A 387 -7.13 6.18 -20.11
CA LEU A 387 -5.95 7.00 -20.41
C LEU A 387 -5.44 6.75 -21.83
N THR A 388 -5.47 5.51 -22.31
CA THR A 388 -5.11 5.21 -23.69
C THR A 388 -6.05 5.87 -24.70
N MET A 389 -7.33 6.00 -24.39
CA MET A 389 -8.32 6.64 -25.24
C MET A 389 -8.23 8.18 -25.21
N ARG A 390 -7.83 8.78 -24.08
CA ARG A 390 -7.77 10.25 -23.92
C ARG A 390 -6.54 10.92 -24.54
N THR A 391 -5.42 10.23 -24.69
CA THR A 391 -4.18 10.78 -25.27
C THR A 391 -4.30 11.16 -26.75
N PHE A 392 -5.36 10.75 -27.44
CA PHE A 392 -5.61 11.07 -28.85
C PHE A 392 -6.22 12.43 -29.10
N HIS A 393 -6.76 13.07 -28.10
CA HIS A 393 -7.50 14.34 -28.31
C HIS A 393 -6.63 15.59 -28.14
N THR A 394 -5.38 15.43 -27.75
CA THR A 394 -4.38 16.50 -27.71
C THR A 394 -3.62 16.55 -29.05
N GLY A 395 -4.33 16.80 -30.14
CA GLY A 395 -3.74 17.13 -31.45
C GLY A 395 -3.18 18.55 -31.45
N GLY A 396 -2.47 18.95 -30.44
CA GLY A 396 -1.73 20.21 -30.37
C GLY A 396 -0.26 19.89 -30.18
N VAL A 397 0.61 20.81 -30.55
CA VAL A 397 2.06 20.77 -30.32
C VAL A 397 2.34 20.58 -28.82
N ALA A 398 2.28 19.34 -28.37
CA ALA A 398 2.87 18.97 -27.09
C ALA A 398 4.38 18.94 -27.33
N GLY A 399 5.15 19.58 -26.47
CA GLY A 399 6.60 19.51 -26.55
C GLY A 399 7.02 18.04 -26.64
N ASP A 400 7.84 17.72 -27.61
CA ASP A 400 8.20 16.34 -28.06
C ASP A 400 8.87 15.47 -26.99
N ASP A 401 9.02 15.96 -25.76
CA ASP A 401 9.92 15.36 -24.77
C ASP A 401 9.29 14.94 -23.43
N ILE A 402 8.00 15.18 -23.22
CA ILE A 402 7.34 14.79 -21.96
C ILE A 402 6.51 13.53 -22.21
N THR A 403 6.93 12.43 -21.60
CA THR A 403 6.15 11.19 -21.55
C THR A 403 4.87 11.42 -20.78
N GLN A 404 3.70 11.26 -21.41
CA GLN A 404 2.39 11.43 -20.81
C GLN A 404 1.53 10.17 -20.97
N GLY A 405 0.50 10.03 -20.13
CA GLY A 405 -0.42 8.91 -20.18
C GLY A 405 0.19 7.59 -19.73
N LEU A 406 -0.22 6.47 -20.33
CA LEU A 406 0.17 5.12 -19.94
C LEU A 406 1.69 4.88 -19.89
N PRO A 407 2.51 5.33 -20.87
CA PRO A 407 3.96 5.16 -20.79
C PRO A 407 4.58 5.84 -19.54
N ARG A 408 4.04 6.95 -19.09
CA ARG A 408 4.52 7.61 -17.85
C ARG A 408 4.13 6.84 -16.61
N VAL A 409 2.94 6.25 -16.59
CA VAL A 409 2.49 5.37 -15.50
C VAL A 409 3.42 4.16 -15.40
N GLU A 410 3.77 3.54 -16.53
CA GLU A 410 4.72 2.42 -16.57
C GLU A 410 6.13 2.82 -16.08
N GLU A 411 6.66 3.97 -16.51
CA GLU A 411 7.94 4.48 -16.03
C GLU A 411 7.97 4.62 -14.50
N LEU A 412 6.88 5.12 -13.90
CA LEU A 412 6.78 5.30 -12.45
C LEU A 412 6.69 3.97 -11.71
N PHE A 413 5.85 3.04 -12.17
CA PHE A 413 5.72 1.73 -11.52
C PHE A 413 6.96 0.85 -11.65
N GLU A 414 7.67 0.96 -12.77
CA GLU A 414 8.91 0.20 -12.99
C GLU A 414 10.16 0.94 -12.47
N ALA A 415 9.99 2.13 -11.89
CA ALA A 415 11.09 3.00 -11.44
C ALA A 415 12.14 3.22 -12.55
N ARG A 416 11.71 3.28 -13.81
CA ARG A 416 12.61 3.54 -14.96
C ARG A 416 13.13 4.98 -14.89
N LYS A 417 14.40 5.14 -15.27
CA LYS A 417 14.99 6.46 -15.39
C LYS A 417 14.27 7.24 -16.51
N PRO A 418 13.68 8.42 -16.22
CA PRO A 418 12.98 9.19 -17.25
C PRO A 418 13.95 9.68 -18.32
N LYS A 419 13.44 9.94 -19.52
CA LYS A 419 14.25 10.43 -20.65
C LYS A 419 14.92 11.77 -20.35
N ARG A 420 14.26 12.62 -19.58
CA ARG A 420 14.83 13.87 -19.05
C ARG A 420 14.64 13.89 -17.54
N ASN A 421 15.75 13.86 -16.81
CA ASN A 421 15.73 14.04 -15.38
C ASN A 421 15.72 15.54 -15.08
N ALA A 422 14.96 15.93 -14.05
CA ALA A 422 15.17 17.23 -13.42
C ALA A 422 16.60 17.30 -12.86
N ILE A 423 17.23 18.46 -13.02
CA ILE A 423 18.52 18.73 -12.40
C ILE A 423 18.22 19.22 -10.99
N ILE A 424 18.65 18.45 -10.00
CA ILE A 424 18.38 18.70 -8.59
C ILE A 424 19.71 19.04 -7.92
N ALA A 425 19.74 20.07 -7.08
CA ALA A 425 20.90 20.39 -6.27
C ALA A 425 21.13 19.28 -5.23
N GLU A 426 22.34 18.75 -5.16
CA GLU A 426 22.71 17.70 -4.21
C GLU A 426 23.17 18.28 -2.86
N ASN A 427 23.65 19.53 -2.86
CA ASN A 427 24.17 20.21 -1.67
C ASN A 427 23.50 21.57 -1.45
N GLU A 428 23.40 21.97 -0.21
CA GLU A 428 23.07 23.34 0.18
C GLU A 428 24.27 24.27 -0.07
N GLY A 429 24.01 25.51 -0.49
CA GLY A 429 25.10 26.44 -0.70
C GLY A 429 24.72 27.72 -1.44
N VAL A 430 25.75 28.56 -1.69
CA VAL A 430 25.60 29.82 -2.43
C VAL A 430 25.59 29.54 -3.94
N VAL A 431 24.53 29.99 -4.62
CA VAL A 431 24.32 29.79 -6.05
C VAL A 431 24.95 30.90 -6.88
N ARG A 432 25.74 30.53 -7.89
CA ARG A 432 26.28 31.41 -8.91
C ARG A 432 25.93 30.92 -10.30
N VAL A 433 25.27 31.77 -11.08
CA VAL A 433 24.84 31.46 -12.45
C VAL A 433 25.81 32.07 -13.45
N VAL A 434 26.38 31.26 -14.34
CA VAL A 434 27.32 31.69 -15.37
C VAL A 434 26.73 31.33 -16.76
N PRO A 435 26.49 32.30 -17.65
CA PRO A 435 26.10 32.04 -19.02
C PRO A 435 27.23 31.36 -19.80
N ASN A 436 26.92 30.36 -20.60
CA ASN A 436 27.90 29.67 -21.44
C ASN A 436 28.17 30.46 -22.73
N GLU A 437 29.37 30.98 -22.91
CA GLU A 437 29.74 31.81 -24.06
C GLU A 437 29.70 31.05 -25.42
N GLY A 438 29.72 29.72 -25.40
CA GLY A 438 29.78 28.90 -26.62
C GLY A 438 28.44 28.36 -27.14
N LYS A 439 27.38 28.36 -26.30
CA LYS A 439 26.06 27.85 -26.67
C LYS A 439 24.97 28.81 -26.20
N LYS A 440 24.41 29.57 -27.13
CA LYS A 440 23.33 30.53 -26.81
C LYS A 440 22.19 29.84 -26.05
N GLY A 441 21.88 30.37 -24.87
CA GLY A 441 20.74 29.94 -24.05
C GLY A 441 21.04 28.81 -23.06
N THR A 442 22.27 28.34 -22.90
CA THR A 442 22.64 27.41 -21.83
C THR A 442 23.36 28.14 -20.72
N ASN A 443 23.03 27.81 -19.47
CA ASN A 443 23.67 28.36 -18.27
C ASN A 443 24.32 27.22 -17.46
N THR A 444 25.45 27.54 -16.81
CA THR A 444 26.00 26.65 -15.77
C THR A 444 25.73 27.28 -14.41
N ILE A 445 25.11 26.49 -13.54
CA ILE A 445 24.86 26.89 -12.15
C ILE A 445 25.92 26.24 -11.29
N PHE A 446 26.67 27.06 -10.55
CA PHE A 446 27.62 26.61 -9.54
C PHE A 446 26.97 26.74 -8.16
N ILE A 447 27.09 25.72 -7.32
CA ILE A 447 26.65 25.74 -5.94
C ILE A 447 27.88 25.48 -5.07
N THR A 448 28.23 26.47 -4.23
CA THR A 448 29.36 26.36 -3.31
C THR A 448 28.83 26.09 -1.91
N GLY A 449 29.12 24.91 -1.36
CA GLY A 449 28.75 24.51 -0.01
C GLY A 449 29.56 25.24 1.08
N GLU A 450 29.15 25.08 2.34
CA GLU A 450 29.90 25.64 3.51
C GLU A 450 31.29 25.01 3.66
N ASP A 451 31.50 23.81 3.17
CA ASP A 451 32.76 23.07 3.11
C ASP A 451 33.70 23.56 1.99
N GLY A 452 33.27 24.54 1.19
CA GLY A 452 34.03 25.11 0.07
C GLY A 452 34.06 24.24 -1.19
N ILE A 453 33.29 23.15 -1.23
CA ILE A 453 33.14 22.32 -2.41
C ILE A 453 32.16 23.00 -3.38
N GLU A 454 32.61 23.22 -4.62
CA GLU A 454 31.81 23.79 -5.70
C GLU A 454 31.33 22.67 -6.65
N LEU A 455 30.03 22.51 -6.80
CA LEU A 455 29.41 21.62 -7.77
C LEU A 455 28.85 22.42 -8.95
N ASP A 456 29.02 21.90 -10.15
CA ASP A 456 28.52 22.54 -11.37
C ASP A 456 27.33 21.75 -11.99
N TYR A 457 26.30 22.49 -12.39
CA TYR A 457 25.12 21.96 -13.03
C TYR A 457 24.90 22.64 -14.37
N LEU A 458 24.99 21.90 -15.46
CA LEU A 458 24.72 22.40 -16.79
C LEU A 458 23.21 22.41 -17.05
N ILE A 459 22.64 23.60 -17.22
CA ILE A 459 21.22 23.77 -17.54
C ILE A 459 21.06 23.91 -19.06
N PRO A 460 20.39 22.96 -19.72
CA PRO A 460 20.10 23.06 -21.14
C PRO A 460 19.12 24.19 -21.44
N TYR A 461 19.09 24.62 -22.70
CA TYR A 461 18.08 25.55 -23.19
C TYR A 461 16.71 24.85 -23.28
N GLY A 462 15.65 25.42 -22.67
CA GLY A 462 14.31 24.87 -22.74
C GLY A 462 13.37 25.58 -21.81
#